data_6bb53233497ffdf19dbf321d368b08ce
#
_entry.id   6bb53233497ffdf19dbf321d368b08ce
#
_cell.length_a   1.000
_cell.length_b   1.000
_cell.length_c   1.000
_cell.angle_alpha   90.00
_cell.angle_beta   90.00
_cell.angle_gamma   90.00
#
_symmetry.space_group_name_H-M   'P 1'
#
loop_
_entity.id
_entity.type
_entity.pdbx_description
1 polymer ?
#
loop_
_entity_poly.entity_id
_entity_poly.type
_entity_poly.pdbx_seq_one_letter_code
_entity_poly.pdbx_strand_id
1 'polypeptide(L)'
;TTPEFAMPAFCNLNVSWNAFAPHNTMVEVRCRVYAGGNWTGWMSFGKWAPGYPRCSCNSQSDDGMIFLMGDTVTVATPGGGTGVQLQVNLSTNDDKVSPAVRLLAAAVRPLAWEKHNGHPLNRQLCRNTAFPPTIPALAAPWICRWSWRH
;
A
#
# COMPACT_ATOMS: atom_id res chain seq x y z
N THR A 1 0.48 7.85 11.21
CA THR A 1 -0.72 7.37 10.49
C THR A 1 -1.11 8.42 9.46
N THR A 2 -1.45 7.99 8.24
CA THR A 2 -1.96 8.88 7.18
C THR A 2 -3.39 9.32 7.47
N PRO A 3 -3.91 10.33 6.77
CA PRO A 3 -5.35 10.51 6.61
C PRO A 3 -6.01 9.25 6.01
N GLU A 4 -7.33 9.20 6.09
CA GLU A 4 -8.13 8.19 5.42
C GLU A 4 -8.30 8.58 3.94
N PHE A 5 -8.03 7.62 3.04
CA PHE A 5 -8.17 7.82 1.60
C PHE A 5 -9.40 7.06 1.12
N ALA A 6 -10.39 7.79 0.63
CA ALA A 6 -11.49 7.18 -0.11
C ALA A 6 -10.99 6.68 -1.47
N MET A 7 -11.37 5.47 -1.84
CA MET A 7 -10.98 4.81 -3.08
C MET A 7 -12.22 4.30 -3.82
N PRO A 8 -12.20 4.20 -5.14
CA PRO A 8 -13.15 3.36 -5.86
C PRO A 8 -13.11 1.93 -5.32
N ALA A 9 -14.22 1.20 -5.36
CA ALA A 9 -14.28 -0.17 -4.87
C ALA A 9 -13.16 -1.03 -5.49
N PHE A 10 -12.38 -1.71 -4.66
CA PHE A 10 -11.21 -2.48 -5.07
C PHE A 10 -11.15 -3.85 -4.40
N CYS A 11 -10.50 -4.80 -5.08
CA CYS A 11 -10.30 -6.16 -4.56
C CYS A 11 -8.86 -6.43 -4.09
N ASN A 12 -7.87 -5.69 -4.56
CA ASN A 12 -6.49 -5.82 -4.10
C ASN A 12 -5.88 -4.44 -3.80
N LEU A 13 -4.98 -4.45 -2.83
CA LEU A 13 -4.17 -3.30 -2.44
C LEU A 13 -2.71 -3.74 -2.37
N ASN A 14 -1.83 -3.01 -3.04
CA ASN A 14 -0.39 -3.11 -2.89
C ASN A 14 0.15 -1.83 -2.26
N VAL A 15 1.00 -1.95 -1.27
CA VAL A 15 1.65 -0.82 -0.59
C VAL A 15 3.14 -0.87 -0.85
N SER A 16 3.71 0.27 -1.19
CA SER A 16 5.14 0.42 -1.38
C SER A 16 5.66 1.63 -0.59
N TRP A 17 6.91 1.53 -0.17
CA TRP A 17 7.56 2.62 0.58
C TRP A 17 9.03 2.71 0.24
N ASN A 18 9.58 3.91 0.41
CA ASN A 18 11.00 4.17 0.39
C ASN A 18 11.41 4.65 1.78
N ALA A 19 12.27 3.89 2.44
CA ALA A 19 12.69 4.15 3.80
C ALA A 19 14.21 4.09 3.93
N PHE A 20 14.74 4.91 4.81
CA PHE A 20 16.10 4.84 5.31
C PHE A 20 16.05 4.32 6.75
N ALA A 21 16.67 3.17 6.99
CA ALA A 21 16.78 2.57 8.30
C ALA A 21 18.25 2.27 8.59
N PRO A 22 18.95 3.12 9.36
CA PRO A 22 20.30 2.85 9.82
C PRO A 22 20.35 1.65 10.79
N HIS A 23 21.55 1.19 11.14
CA HIS A 23 21.70 0.18 12.19
C HIS A 23 20.97 0.60 13.47
N ASN A 24 20.49 -0.36 14.22
CA ASN A 24 19.69 -0.17 15.45
C ASN A 24 18.32 0.48 15.25
N THR A 25 17.85 0.61 14.01
CA THR A 25 16.54 1.16 13.72
C THR A 25 15.65 0.16 12.99
N MET A 26 14.35 0.38 13.02
CA MET A 26 13.35 -0.46 12.39
C MET A 26 12.21 0.37 11.84
N VAL A 27 11.72 -0.05 10.67
CA VAL A 27 10.52 0.50 10.02
C VAL A 27 9.50 -0.62 9.87
N GLU A 28 8.29 -0.37 10.31
CA GLU A 28 7.14 -1.24 10.08
C GLU A 28 6.06 -0.44 9.36
N VAL A 29 5.55 -0.97 8.25
CA VAL A 29 4.42 -0.38 7.52
C VAL A 29 3.20 -1.26 7.74
N ARG A 30 2.08 -0.62 8.02
CA ARG A 30 0.79 -1.26 8.26
C ARG A 30 -0.28 -0.61 7.39
N CYS A 31 -1.31 -1.35 7.07
CA CYS A 31 -2.52 -0.84 6.44
C CYS A 31 -3.78 -1.31 7.17
N ARG A 32 -4.87 -0.59 6.96
CA ARG A 32 -6.23 -1.05 7.18
C ARG A 32 -7.12 -0.61 6.03
N VAL A 33 -8.18 -1.33 5.81
CA VAL A 33 -9.10 -1.14 4.69
C VAL A 33 -10.50 -0.87 5.25
N TYR A 34 -11.22 0.06 4.63
CA TYR A 34 -12.64 0.23 4.89
C TYR A 34 -13.42 -0.68 3.94
N ALA A 35 -14.10 -1.69 4.49
CA ALA A 35 -14.85 -2.70 3.75
C ALA A 35 -16.07 -3.15 4.55
N GLY A 36 -17.15 -3.49 3.88
CA GLY A 36 -18.36 -3.94 4.57
C GLY A 36 -18.96 -2.95 5.57
N GLY A 37 -18.69 -1.64 5.41
CA GLY A 37 -19.18 -0.59 6.31
C GLY A 37 -18.29 -0.32 7.54
N ASN A 38 -17.15 -1.01 7.70
CA ASN A 38 -16.27 -0.87 8.86
C ASN A 38 -14.80 -0.82 8.43
N TRP A 39 -13.94 -0.25 9.28
CA TRP A 39 -12.50 -0.39 9.18
C TRP A 39 -12.05 -1.75 9.71
N THR A 40 -11.22 -2.46 8.93
CA THR A 40 -10.55 -3.68 9.40
C THR A 40 -9.52 -3.37 10.49
N GLY A 41 -9.06 -4.38 11.18
CA GLY A 41 -7.85 -4.32 11.99
C GLY A 41 -6.61 -3.93 11.17
N TRP A 42 -5.57 -3.45 11.86
CA TRP A 42 -4.30 -3.12 11.23
C TRP A 42 -3.53 -4.37 10.83
N MET A 43 -3.12 -4.45 9.56
CA MET A 43 -2.25 -5.50 9.05
C MET A 43 -0.84 -4.98 8.80
N SER A 44 0.16 -5.73 9.22
CA SER A 44 1.57 -5.40 9.06
C SER A 44 2.14 -6.05 7.81
N PHE A 45 2.90 -5.27 7.02
CA PHE A 45 3.74 -5.77 5.94
C PHE A 45 5.11 -6.29 6.43
N GLY A 46 5.24 -6.46 7.73
CA GLY A 46 6.47 -6.91 8.38
C GLY A 46 7.36 -5.76 8.85
N LYS A 47 8.39 -6.14 9.57
CA LYS A 47 9.37 -5.23 10.13
C LYS A 47 10.62 -5.25 9.26
N TRP A 48 11.09 -4.07 8.87
CA TRP A 48 12.30 -3.91 8.09
C TRP A 48 13.39 -3.25 8.91
N ALA A 49 14.50 -3.97 9.12
CA ALA A 49 15.67 -3.50 9.85
C ALA A 49 16.94 -4.01 9.17
N PRO A 50 18.06 -3.25 9.17
CA PRO A 50 19.33 -3.72 8.65
C PRO A 50 19.84 -4.94 9.43
N GLY A 51 20.38 -5.94 8.71
CA GLY A 51 20.96 -7.14 9.31
C GLY A 51 19.95 -8.21 9.75
N TYR A 52 18.65 -7.98 9.61
CA TYR A 52 17.63 -9.00 9.89
C TYR A 52 17.16 -9.68 8.59
N PRO A 53 16.88 -10.99 8.65
CA PRO A 53 16.29 -11.70 7.52
C PRO A 53 14.97 -11.05 7.10
N ARG A 54 14.77 -10.94 5.80
CA ARG A 54 13.49 -10.50 5.22
C ARG A 54 12.71 -11.72 4.80
N CYS A 55 11.44 -11.74 5.12
CA CYS A 55 10.51 -12.77 4.67
C CYS A 55 9.21 -12.12 4.20
N SER A 56 8.50 -12.81 3.33
CA SER A 56 7.13 -12.45 2.97
C SER A 56 6.21 -12.62 4.19
N CYS A 57 5.31 -11.69 4.37
CA CYS A 57 4.30 -11.75 5.41
C CYS A 57 3.02 -12.35 4.83
N ASN A 58 2.50 -13.37 5.50
CA ASN A 58 1.18 -13.90 5.23
C ASN A 58 0.37 -13.77 6.51
N SER A 59 -0.75 -13.09 6.44
CA SER A 59 -1.63 -12.86 7.58
C SER A 59 -3.05 -12.59 7.13
N GLN A 60 -3.95 -12.63 8.09
CA GLN A 60 -5.37 -12.33 7.91
C GLN A 60 -5.78 -11.35 8.99
N SER A 61 -6.70 -10.43 8.68
CA SER A 61 -7.32 -9.58 9.71
C SER A 61 -8.20 -10.43 10.64
N ASP A 62 -8.34 -9.99 11.89
CA ASP A 62 -9.14 -10.72 12.91
C ASP A 62 -10.60 -10.91 12.49
N ASP A 63 -11.12 -9.99 11.70
CA ASP A 63 -12.48 -10.03 11.14
C ASP A 63 -12.60 -10.88 9.86
N GLY A 64 -11.48 -11.40 9.33
CA GLY A 64 -11.46 -12.18 8.10
C GLY A 64 -11.76 -11.41 6.81
N MET A 65 -11.84 -10.08 6.88
CA MET A 65 -12.21 -9.27 5.71
C MET A 65 -11.06 -9.04 4.73
N ILE A 66 -9.82 -9.10 5.19
CA ILE A 66 -8.63 -8.91 4.36
C ILE A 66 -7.57 -9.97 4.65
N PHE A 67 -6.85 -10.34 3.58
CA PHE A 67 -5.75 -11.30 3.62
C PHE A 67 -4.52 -10.65 3.03
N LEU A 68 -3.39 -10.76 3.70
CA LEU A 68 -2.07 -10.37 3.17
C LEU A 68 -1.32 -11.61 2.72
N MET A 69 -0.87 -11.61 1.47
CA MET A 69 0.02 -12.62 0.91
C MET A 69 1.22 -11.91 0.28
N GLY A 70 2.37 -12.02 0.92
CA GLY A 70 3.57 -11.32 0.51
C GLY A 70 3.43 -9.80 0.65
N ASP A 71 3.15 -9.13 -0.45
CA ASP A 71 2.99 -7.68 -0.56
C ASP A 71 1.58 -7.25 -0.99
N THR A 72 0.69 -8.20 -1.22
CA THR A 72 -0.65 -7.95 -1.74
C THR A 72 -1.71 -8.22 -0.69
N VAL A 73 -2.49 -7.21 -0.37
CA VAL A 73 -3.71 -7.34 0.43
C VAL A 73 -4.88 -7.65 -0.49
N THR A 74 -5.59 -8.73 -0.21
CA THR A 74 -6.83 -9.12 -0.90
C THR A 74 -8.01 -8.83 0.01
N VAL A 75 -9.03 -8.16 -0.52
CA VAL A 75 -10.28 -7.89 0.17
C VAL A 75 -11.27 -9.00 -0.14
N ALA A 76 -11.70 -9.74 0.87
CA ALA A 76 -12.63 -10.86 0.75
C ALA A 76 -14.11 -10.43 0.83
N THR A 77 -14.37 -9.22 1.30
CA THR A 77 -15.73 -8.71 1.48
C THR A 77 -16.42 -8.50 0.11
N PRO A 78 -17.65 -8.97 -0.07
CA PRO A 78 -18.46 -8.60 -1.22
C PRO A 78 -18.58 -7.07 -1.36
N GLY A 79 -18.34 -6.55 -2.56
CA GLY A 79 -18.28 -5.10 -2.78
C GLY A 79 -16.88 -4.49 -2.60
N GLY A 80 -15.91 -5.27 -2.14
CA GLY A 80 -14.51 -4.84 -2.02
C GLY A 80 -14.25 -3.81 -0.93
N GLY A 81 -13.06 -3.23 -0.96
CA GLY A 81 -12.66 -2.10 -0.12
C GLY A 81 -12.98 -0.78 -0.79
N THR A 82 -13.31 0.24 0.00
CA THR A 82 -13.59 1.61 -0.48
C THR A 82 -12.78 2.68 0.22
N GLY A 83 -11.96 2.30 1.18
CA GLY A 83 -11.04 3.21 1.88
C GLY A 83 -9.75 2.51 2.28
N VAL A 84 -8.68 3.29 2.34
CA VAL A 84 -7.36 2.84 2.77
C VAL A 84 -6.78 3.81 3.78
N GLN A 85 -6.15 3.29 4.80
CA GLN A 85 -5.32 4.07 5.71
C GLN A 85 -4.02 3.33 5.96
N LEU A 86 -2.93 4.07 6.00
CA LEU A 86 -1.59 3.54 6.20
C LEU A 86 -1.00 4.06 7.51
N GLN A 87 -0.20 3.22 8.16
CA GLN A 87 0.53 3.56 9.36
C GLN A 87 1.99 3.16 9.19
N VAL A 88 2.89 4.02 9.64
CA VAL A 88 4.32 3.72 9.72
C VAL A 88 4.74 3.81 11.18
N ASN A 89 5.34 2.75 11.69
CA ASN A 89 5.98 2.71 12.99
C ASN A 89 7.48 2.78 12.78
N LEU A 90 8.10 3.79 13.39
CA LEU A 90 9.54 4.02 13.38
C LEU A 90 10.07 3.74 14.78
N SER A 91 11.07 2.87 14.87
CA SER A 91 11.67 2.49 16.15
C SER A 91 13.19 2.60 16.09
N THR A 92 13.80 2.98 17.20
CA THR A 92 15.25 2.97 17.37
C THR A 92 15.64 2.46 18.75
N ASN A 93 16.78 1.79 18.83
CA ASN A 93 17.44 1.43 20.08
C ASN A 93 18.63 2.36 20.36
N ASP A 94 18.80 3.42 19.58
CA ASP A 94 19.89 4.39 19.71
C ASP A 94 19.31 5.80 19.58
N ASP A 95 19.45 6.61 20.61
CA ASP A 95 18.93 7.97 20.68
C ASP A 95 19.58 8.95 19.69
N LYS A 96 20.70 8.56 19.08
CA LYS A 96 21.44 9.35 18.10
C LYS A 96 21.03 9.10 16.64
N VAL A 97 20.25 8.04 16.40
CA VAL A 97 19.86 7.63 15.05
C VAL A 97 18.35 7.43 14.96
N SER A 98 17.77 7.91 13.87
CA SER A 98 16.35 7.73 13.58
C SER A 98 16.15 7.18 12.18
N PRO A 99 15.21 6.26 12.00
CA PRO A 99 14.79 5.87 10.66
C PRO A 99 13.92 6.97 10.04
N ALA A 100 13.84 6.97 8.72
CA ALA A 100 13.01 7.92 7.99
C ALA A 100 12.28 7.23 6.83
N VAL A 101 11.07 7.69 6.53
CA VAL A 101 10.30 7.27 5.35
C VAL A 101 10.16 8.46 4.41
N ARG A 102 10.61 8.29 3.16
CA ARG A 102 10.59 9.34 2.13
C ARG A 102 9.37 9.24 1.23
N LEU A 103 8.87 8.03 1.01
CA LEU A 103 7.72 7.75 0.17
C LEU A 103 6.88 6.66 0.81
N LEU A 104 5.58 6.85 0.75
CA LEU A 104 4.58 5.83 1.03
C LEU A 104 3.55 5.90 -0.08
N ALA A 105 3.27 4.78 -0.74
CA ALA A 105 2.35 4.72 -1.85
C ALA A 105 1.44 3.50 -1.73
N ALA A 106 0.21 3.65 -2.18
CA ALA A 106 -0.78 2.59 -2.29
C ALA A 106 -1.31 2.53 -3.71
N ALA A 107 -1.40 1.33 -4.25
CA ALA A 107 -2.02 1.05 -5.54
C ALA A 107 -3.14 0.04 -5.34
N VAL A 108 -4.29 0.27 -5.96
CA VAL A 108 -5.45 -0.61 -5.85
C VAL A 108 -5.83 -1.18 -7.21
N ARG A 109 -6.29 -2.44 -7.22
CA ARG A 109 -6.98 -3.03 -8.37
C ARG A 109 -8.47 -2.84 -8.19
N PRO A 110 -9.15 -2.08 -9.07
CA PRO A 110 -10.59 -1.87 -8.98
C PRO A 110 -11.38 -3.19 -9.02
N LEU A 111 -12.48 -3.25 -8.30
CA LEU A 111 -13.37 -4.42 -8.27
C LEU A 111 -13.99 -4.69 -9.65
N ALA A 112 -14.35 -3.62 -10.37
CA ALA A 112 -14.89 -3.66 -11.73
C ALA A 112 -13.81 -3.78 -12.81
N TRP A 113 -12.64 -4.33 -12.49
CA TRP A 113 -11.60 -4.59 -13.46
C TRP A 113 -12.07 -5.69 -14.43
N GLU A 114 -12.68 -5.31 -15.53
CA GLU A 114 -12.89 -6.20 -16.65
C GLU A 114 -11.52 -6.60 -17.22
N LYS A 115 -11.26 -7.91 -17.29
CA LYS A 115 -10.16 -8.42 -18.10
C LYS A 115 -10.46 -7.98 -19.54
N HIS A 116 -9.81 -6.95 -20.02
CA HIS A 116 -9.75 -6.67 -21.44
C HIS A 116 -9.03 -7.84 -22.10
N ASN A 117 -9.81 -8.86 -22.47
CA ASN A 117 -9.34 -9.96 -23.27
C ASN A 117 -8.83 -9.40 -24.59
N GLY A 118 -7.51 -9.39 -24.78
CA GLY A 118 -6.89 -9.25 -26.08
C GLY A 118 -6.34 -7.86 -26.47
N HIS A 119 -6.42 -6.82 -25.64
CA HIS A 119 -5.62 -5.63 -25.93
C HIS A 119 -4.21 -5.80 -25.35
N PRO A 120 -3.15 -5.73 -26.20
CA PRO A 120 -1.79 -5.72 -25.70
C PRO A 120 -1.67 -4.55 -24.72
N LEU A 121 -1.16 -4.84 -23.52
CA LEU A 121 -0.73 -3.81 -22.59
C LEU A 121 0.04 -2.76 -23.39
N ASN A 122 -0.47 -1.54 -23.44
CA ASN A 122 0.21 -0.46 -24.14
C ASN A 122 1.54 -0.19 -23.42
N ARG A 123 2.61 -0.86 -23.86
CA ARG A 123 3.97 -0.71 -23.33
C ARG A 123 4.49 0.72 -23.42
N GLN A 124 3.79 1.59 -24.12
CA GLN A 124 4.13 3.02 -24.20
C GLN A 124 3.86 3.77 -22.88
N LEU A 125 2.89 3.31 -22.07
CA LEU A 125 2.64 3.90 -20.75
C LEU A 125 3.79 3.67 -19.73
N CYS A 126 4.59 2.62 -19.93
CA CYS A 126 5.72 2.34 -19.06
C CYS A 126 7.01 3.09 -19.44
N ARG A 127 7.05 3.78 -20.58
CA ARG A 127 8.26 4.47 -21.09
C ARG A 127 8.27 5.97 -20.86
N ASN A 128 7.15 6.61 -20.59
CA ASN A 128 7.10 8.05 -20.37
C ASN A 128 7.07 8.35 -18.87
N THR A 129 8.24 8.64 -18.32
CA THR A 129 8.46 9.11 -16.95
C THR A 129 7.99 10.55 -16.72
N ALA A 130 7.45 11.22 -17.71
CA ALA A 130 6.79 12.51 -17.56
C ALA A 130 5.27 12.30 -17.39
N PHE A 131 4.79 12.40 -16.16
CA PHE A 131 3.35 12.43 -15.89
C PHE A 131 2.74 13.70 -16.50
N PRO A 132 1.75 13.61 -17.40
CA PRO A 132 0.99 14.77 -17.81
C PRO A 132 0.20 15.31 -16.60
N PRO A 133 -0.01 16.62 -16.49
CA PRO A 133 -0.67 17.24 -15.34
C PRO A 133 -2.17 16.93 -15.21
N THR A 134 -2.72 16.13 -16.10
CA THR A 134 -4.15 15.76 -16.09
C THR A 134 -4.33 14.34 -16.61
N ILE A 135 -4.70 13.43 -15.73
CA ILE A 135 -5.08 12.06 -16.09
C ILE A 135 -6.62 12.04 -16.24
N PRO A 136 -7.15 11.62 -17.38
CA PRO A 136 -8.60 11.37 -17.49
C PRO A 136 -8.98 10.23 -16.53
N ALA A 137 -10.09 10.41 -15.81
CA ALA A 137 -10.49 9.65 -14.62
C ALA A 137 -10.87 8.18 -14.86
N LEU A 138 -10.61 7.56 -16.02
CA LEU A 138 -11.26 6.30 -16.40
C LEU A 138 -10.33 5.12 -16.77
N ALA A 139 -9.00 5.23 -16.69
CA ALA A 139 -8.15 4.15 -17.23
C ALA A 139 -6.82 3.84 -16.50
N ALA A 140 -6.54 4.44 -15.36
CA ALA A 140 -5.28 4.18 -14.66
C ALA A 140 -5.49 3.47 -13.32
N PRO A 141 -4.60 2.54 -12.92
CA PRO A 141 -4.60 2.08 -11.55
C PRO A 141 -4.38 3.29 -10.63
N TRP A 142 -5.25 3.46 -9.66
CA TRP A 142 -5.19 4.56 -8.72
C TRP A 142 -3.94 4.44 -7.86
N ILE A 143 -3.00 5.35 -8.05
CA ILE A 143 -1.80 5.45 -7.26
C ILE A 143 -1.92 6.69 -6.38
N CYS A 144 -2.09 6.50 -5.08
CA CYS A 144 -1.96 7.58 -4.10
C CYS A 144 -0.49 7.73 -3.73
N ARG A 145 0.13 8.83 -4.17
CA ARG A 145 1.48 9.19 -3.79
C ARG A 145 1.45 10.30 -2.74
N TRP A 146 2.05 10.05 -1.60
CA TRP A 146 2.23 11.06 -0.57
C TRP A 146 3.72 11.34 -0.37
N SER A 147 4.14 12.58 -0.51
CA SER A 147 5.51 13.01 -0.21
C SER A 147 5.50 14.00 0.94
N TRP A 148 6.28 13.73 1.96
CA TRP A 148 6.56 14.70 3.01
C TRP A 148 7.56 15.74 2.46
N ARG A 149 7.18 17.01 2.49
CA ARG A 149 8.13 18.10 2.36
C ARG A 149 8.43 18.61 3.78
N HIS A 150 9.71 18.72 4.08
CA HIS A 150 10.18 19.43 5.24
C HIS A 150 10.08 20.93 5.00
#